data_c171cd0a7a57aab05bb7683ca231976b
#
_entry.id   c171cd0a7a57aab05bb7683ca231976b
#
_cell.length_a   1.000
_cell.length_b   1.000
_cell.length_c   1.000
_cell.angle_alpha   90.00
_cell.angle_beta   90.00
_cell.angle_gamma   90.00
#
_symmetry.space_group_name_H-M   'P 1'
#
loop_
_entity.id
_entity.type
_entity.pdbx_description
1 polymer ?
#
loop_
_entity_poly.entity_id
_entity_poly.type
_entity_poly.pdbx_seq_one_letter_code
_entity_poly.pdbx_strand_id
1 'polypeptide(L)'
;MYVRILQIKFPNELAKKSVMVLSRGIMQDFFKYGLLMRFNTEISTNKLMITALWKTKEYFEKAKEKYGDKFVSEVKEMGGIVTVFDGP
;
A
#
# COMPACT_ATOMS: atom_id res chain seq x y z
N MET A 1 16.07 -1.09 8.53
CA MET A 1 15.15 -1.00 7.39
C MET A 1 13.86 -1.76 7.71
N TYR A 2 12.73 -1.20 7.35
CA TYR A 2 11.42 -1.81 7.64
C TYR A 2 10.70 -2.10 6.34
N VAL A 3 10.20 -3.31 6.16
CA VAL A 3 9.50 -3.76 4.96
C VAL A 3 8.03 -3.97 5.29
N ARG A 4 7.15 -3.44 4.46
CA ARG A 4 5.71 -3.68 4.57
C ARG A 4 5.18 -4.16 3.22
N ILE A 5 4.47 -5.28 3.25
CA ILE A 5 3.87 -5.87 2.07
C ILE A 5 2.36 -5.95 2.27
N LEU A 6 1.62 -5.41 1.32
CA LEU A 6 0.17 -5.55 1.26
C LEU A 6 -0.17 -6.47 0.10
N GLN A 7 -0.90 -7.54 0.38
CA GLN A 7 -1.45 -8.40 -0.65
C GLN A 7 -2.95 -8.18 -0.68
N ILE A 8 -3.46 -7.78 -1.85
CA ILE A 8 -4.86 -7.37 -1.99
C ILE A 8 -5.54 -8.22 -3.05
N LYS A 9 -6.67 -8.82 -2.69
CA LYS A 9 -7.56 -9.50 -3.65
C LYS A 9 -8.76 -8.61 -3.90
N PHE A 10 -9.01 -8.28 -5.17
CA PHE A 10 -10.11 -7.42 -5.58
C PHE A 10 -11.27 -8.24 -6.17
N PRO A 11 -12.50 -7.72 -6.15
CA PRO A 11 -13.64 -8.38 -6.76
C PRO A 11 -13.54 -8.43 -8.30
N ASN A 12 -12.81 -7.48 -8.91
CA ASN A 12 -12.62 -7.42 -10.36
C ASN A 12 -11.39 -6.61 -10.73
N GLU A 13 -11.03 -6.64 -12.02
CA GLU A 13 -9.86 -5.93 -12.52
C GLU A 13 -10.00 -4.41 -12.43
N LEU A 14 -11.19 -3.88 -12.63
CA LEU A 14 -11.42 -2.44 -12.55
C LEU A 14 -11.09 -1.88 -11.16
N ALA A 15 -11.52 -2.58 -10.11
CA ALA A 15 -11.21 -2.19 -8.74
C ALA A 15 -9.69 -2.19 -8.51
N LYS A 16 -8.99 -3.21 -9.00
CA LYS A 16 -7.52 -3.30 -8.89
C LYS A 16 -6.86 -2.10 -9.57
N LYS A 17 -7.24 -1.79 -10.79
CA LYS A 17 -6.65 -0.68 -11.55
C LYS A 17 -6.94 0.67 -10.91
N SER A 18 -8.13 0.85 -10.36
CA SER A 18 -8.50 2.07 -9.64
C SER A 18 -7.62 2.30 -8.41
N VAL A 19 -7.34 1.24 -7.65
CA VAL A 19 -6.46 1.32 -6.50
C VAL A 19 -5.02 1.61 -6.90
N MET A 20 -4.55 1.06 -8.03
CA MET A 20 -3.20 1.36 -8.52
C MET A 20 -3.04 2.84 -8.84
N VAL A 21 -4.03 3.47 -9.44
CA VAL A 21 -4.00 4.91 -9.72
C VAL A 21 -4.03 5.72 -8.44
N LEU A 22 -4.92 5.36 -7.50
CA LEU A 22 -5.01 6.02 -6.19
C LEU A 22 -3.68 5.95 -5.44
N SER A 23 -3.03 4.80 -5.44
CA SER A 23 -1.79 4.58 -4.71
C SER A 23 -0.63 5.44 -5.23
N ARG A 24 -0.60 5.76 -6.52
CA ARG A 24 0.44 6.63 -7.09
C ARG A 24 0.43 8.03 -6.50
N GLY A 25 -0.76 8.58 -6.25
CA GLY A 25 -0.90 9.90 -5.64
C GLY A 25 -0.42 9.93 -4.19
N ILE A 26 -0.75 8.91 -3.43
CA ILE A 26 -0.36 8.80 -2.02
C ILE A 26 1.13 8.54 -1.87
N MET A 27 1.71 7.76 -2.75
CA MET A 27 3.12 7.36 -2.69
C MET A 27 4.09 8.55 -2.67
N GLN A 28 3.82 9.58 -3.46
CA GLN A 28 4.70 10.75 -3.54
C GLN A 28 4.85 11.45 -2.19
N ASP A 29 3.77 11.50 -1.42
CA ASP A 29 3.81 12.11 -0.09
C ASP A 29 4.64 11.26 0.89
N PHE A 30 4.58 9.95 0.78
CA PHE A 30 5.31 9.06 1.66
C PHE A 30 6.83 9.17 1.51
N PHE A 31 7.34 9.51 0.34
CA PHE A 31 8.78 9.72 0.16
C PHE A 31 9.33 10.84 1.05
N LYS A 32 8.52 11.81 1.40
CA LYS A 32 8.89 12.89 2.32
C LYS A 32 9.00 12.40 3.77
N TYR A 33 8.44 11.24 4.08
CA TYR A 33 8.35 10.69 5.43
C TYR A 33 9.19 9.42 5.61
N GLY A 34 10.19 9.22 4.78
CA GLY A 34 11.13 8.12 4.96
C GLY A 34 10.87 6.86 4.14
N LEU A 35 9.93 6.90 3.20
CA LEU A 35 9.77 5.81 2.24
C LEU A 35 10.99 5.81 1.31
N LEU A 36 11.66 4.67 1.20
CA LEU A 36 12.84 4.51 0.35
C LEU A 36 12.49 3.99 -1.04
N MET A 37 11.59 3.01 -1.10
CA MET A 37 11.22 2.35 -2.33
C MET A 37 9.83 1.78 -2.20
N ARG A 38 9.08 1.79 -3.28
CA ARG A 38 7.77 1.16 -3.35
C ARG A 38 7.53 0.64 -4.76
N PHE A 39 7.00 -0.57 -4.87
CA PHE A 39 6.61 -1.12 -6.16
C PHE A 39 5.38 -2.00 -6.03
N ASN A 40 4.66 -2.10 -7.14
CA ASN A 40 3.48 -2.93 -7.27
C ASN A 40 3.79 -4.15 -8.11
N THR A 41 3.29 -5.31 -7.71
CA THR A 41 3.37 -6.53 -8.48
C THR A 41 1.95 -7.01 -8.78
N GLU A 42 1.57 -7.05 -10.05
CA GLU A 42 0.29 -7.62 -10.46
C GLU A 42 0.42 -9.13 -10.50
N ILE A 43 -0.16 -9.80 -9.50
CA ILE A 43 -0.10 -11.26 -9.39
C ILE A 43 -1.05 -11.91 -10.37
N SER A 44 -2.24 -11.32 -10.55
CA SER A 44 -3.26 -11.80 -11.49
C SER A 44 -4.18 -10.64 -11.85
N THR A 45 -5.24 -10.90 -12.62
CA THR A 45 -6.19 -9.86 -13.03
C THR A 45 -6.86 -9.16 -11.86
N ASN A 46 -6.98 -9.85 -10.72
CA ASN A 46 -7.66 -9.32 -9.53
C ASN A 46 -6.82 -9.34 -8.25
N LYS A 47 -5.52 -9.61 -8.36
CA LYS A 47 -4.61 -9.63 -7.20
C LYS A 47 -3.44 -8.70 -7.41
N LEU A 48 -3.12 -7.92 -6.38
CA LEU A 48 -2.04 -6.94 -6.38
C LEU A 48 -1.21 -7.11 -5.11
N MET A 49 0.10 -7.04 -5.26
CA MET A 49 1.02 -6.99 -4.12
C MET A 49 1.75 -5.65 -4.14
N ILE A 50 1.70 -4.93 -3.03
CA ILE A 50 2.39 -3.66 -2.85
C ILE A 50 3.52 -3.86 -1.85
N THR A 51 4.75 -3.60 -2.28
CA THR A 51 5.93 -3.71 -1.42
C THR A 51 6.47 -2.32 -1.15
N ALA A 52 6.69 -1.99 0.12
CA ALA A 52 7.23 -0.71 0.53
C ALA A 52 8.40 -0.91 1.49
N LEU A 53 9.51 -0.21 1.23
CA LEU A 53 10.67 -0.19 2.09
C LEU A 53 10.78 1.18 2.75
N TRP A 54 10.90 1.18 4.08
CA TRP A 54 11.02 2.39 4.89
C TRP A 54 12.38 2.43 5.57
N LYS A 55 12.87 3.61 5.86
CA LYS A 55 14.13 3.76 6.61
C LYS A 55 14.06 3.02 7.93
N THR A 56 13.01 3.25 8.71
CA THR A 56 12.75 2.57 9.98
C THR A 56 11.26 2.38 10.18
N LYS A 57 10.90 1.54 11.13
CA LYS A 57 9.50 1.35 11.52
C LYS A 57 8.89 2.66 12.05
N GLU A 58 9.67 3.45 12.76
CA GLU A 58 9.22 4.73 13.32
C GLU A 58 8.82 5.71 12.22
N TYR A 59 9.57 5.79 11.12
CA TYR A 59 9.19 6.61 9.98
C TYR A 59 7.87 6.16 9.38
N PHE A 60 7.68 4.85 9.23
CA PHE A 60 6.41 4.31 8.75
C PHE A 60 5.25 4.67 9.68
N GLU A 61 5.42 4.50 10.99
CA GLU A 61 4.36 4.79 11.96
C GLU A 61 3.97 6.26 11.97
N LYS A 62 4.94 7.17 11.82
CA LYS A 62 4.65 8.61 11.69
C LYS A 62 3.86 8.93 10.43
N ALA A 63 4.20 8.31 9.30
CA ALA A 63 3.47 8.49 8.06
C ALA A 63 2.04 7.95 8.18
N LYS A 64 1.88 6.79 8.80
CA LYS A 64 0.58 6.17 9.06
C LYS A 64 -0.27 7.06 9.96
N GLU A 65 0.32 7.64 11.00
CA GLU A 65 -0.38 8.54 11.91
C GLU A 65 -0.89 9.79 11.18
N LYS A 66 -0.07 10.36 10.29
CA LYS A 66 -0.42 11.57 9.55
C LYS A 66 -1.48 11.34 8.48
N TYR A 67 -1.34 10.26 7.71
CA TYR A 67 -2.26 9.94 6.60
C TYR A 67 -3.33 8.94 7.01
N GLY A 68 -3.17 8.32 8.19
CA GLY A 68 -4.09 7.34 8.71
C GLY A 68 -4.15 6.07 7.87
N ASP A 69 -5.21 5.31 8.08
CA ASP A 69 -5.49 4.10 7.30
C ASP A 69 -6.42 4.38 6.12
N LYS A 70 -6.40 5.61 5.62
CA LYS A 70 -7.31 6.04 4.55
C LYS A 70 -7.20 5.17 3.32
N PHE A 71 -5.97 4.84 2.89
CA PHE A 71 -5.75 3.98 1.74
C PHE A 71 -6.37 2.60 1.94
N VAL A 72 -6.09 1.97 3.08
CA VAL A 72 -6.62 0.63 3.39
C VAL A 72 -8.15 0.66 3.50
N SER A 73 -8.70 1.70 4.11
CA SER A 73 -10.15 1.87 4.21
C SER A 73 -10.80 1.98 2.84
N GLU A 74 -10.24 2.77 1.94
CA GLU A 74 -10.76 2.93 0.57
C GLU A 74 -10.68 1.61 -0.21
N VAL A 75 -9.60 0.85 -0.04
CA VAL A 75 -9.45 -0.47 -0.67
C VAL A 75 -10.56 -1.40 -0.19
N LYS A 76 -10.83 -1.42 1.11
CA LYS A 76 -11.90 -2.26 1.68
C LYS A 76 -13.28 -1.84 1.19
N GLU A 77 -13.52 -0.54 1.05
CA GLU A 77 -14.78 -0.03 0.49
C GLU A 77 -15.01 -0.49 -0.95
N MET A 78 -13.93 -0.67 -1.71
CA MET A 78 -14.00 -1.20 -3.08
C MET A 78 -14.12 -2.74 -3.12
N GLY A 79 -14.30 -3.38 -1.97
CA GLY A 79 -14.42 -4.84 -1.86
C GLY A 79 -13.10 -5.58 -1.83
N GLY A 80 -11.99 -4.88 -1.62
CA GLY A 80 -10.68 -5.50 -1.50
C GLY A 80 -10.47 -6.23 -0.18
N ILE A 81 -9.82 -7.38 -0.25
CA ILE A 81 -9.41 -8.15 0.92
C ILE A 81 -7.90 -7.95 1.07
N VAL A 82 -7.49 -7.36 2.19
CA VAL A 82 -6.10 -6.96 2.43
C VAL A 82 -5.45 -7.91 3.44
N THR A 83 -4.28 -8.43 3.06
CA THR A 83 -3.40 -9.18 3.97
C THR A 83 -2.10 -8.41 4.12
N VAL A 84 -1.64 -8.23 5.35
CA VAL A 84 -0.45 -7.43 5.66
C VAL A 84 0.66 -8.34 6.17
N PHE A 85 1.86 -8.16 5.61
CA PHE A 85 3.08 -8.77 6.11
C PHE A 85 4.06 -7.63 6.38
N ASP A 86 4.67 -7.60 7.57
CA ASP A 86 5.66 -6.58 7.90
C ASP A 86 6.78 -7.14 8.75
N GLY A 87 7.94 -6.44 8.72
CA GLY A 87 9.09 -6.83 9.50
C GLY A 87 10.36 -6.08 9.08
N PRO A 88 11.43 -6.27 9.86
CA PRO A 88 12.71 -5.67 9.53
C PRO A 88 13.33 -6.25 8.25
#